data_2339d8e17084c209aad1764e84bc3c30
#
_entry.id   2339d8e17084c209aad1764e84bc3c30
#
_cell.length_a   1.000
_cell.length_b   1.000
_cell.length_c   1.000
_cell.angle_alpha   90.00
_cell.angle_beta   90.00
_cell.angle_gamma   90.00
#
_symmetry.space_group_name_H-M   'P 1'
#
loop_
_entity.id
_entity.type
_entity.pdbx_description
1 polymer ?
#
loop_
_entity_poly.entity_id
_entity_poly.type
_entity_poly.pdbx_seq_one_letter_code
_entity_poly.pdbx_strand_id
1 'polypeptide(L)'
;VEKEALNAADRAMVAQVINKRIELNMNLGMDVTSYYGVQKDMKESLTVVDLNDNNPYNTRVATFLGLPVGPICNPSLESIEAVLNPADTDYIYFYADIITGNVYFTDDYNEFLEFERLYG
;
A
#
# COMPACT_ATOMS: atom_id res chain seq x y z
N VAL A 1 3.51 -2.81 4.68
CA VAL A 1 4.69 -1.92 4.89
C VAL A 1 5.94 -2.50 4.24
N GLU A 2 6.33 -3.72 4.58
CA GLU A 2 7.58 -4.37 4.08
C GLU A 2 7.71 -4.33 2.55
N LYS A 3 6.62 -4.60 1.84
CA LYS A 3 6.62 -4.71 0.38
C LYS A 3 6.47 -3.37 -0.35
N GLU A 4 6.15 -2.29 0.36
CA GLU A 4 5.84 -0.99 -0.24
C GLU A 4 6.98 0.02 -0.13
N ALA A 5 7.89 -0.12 0.82
CA ALA A 5 8.94 0.84 1.06
C ALA A 5 10.27 0.16 1.40
N LEU A 6 11.38 0.80 1.04
CA LEU A 6 12.72 0.27 1.22
C LEU A 6 13.43 0.83 2.45
N ASN A 7 13.25 2.11 2.77
CA ASN A 7 13.93 2.76 3.89
C ASN A 7 13.02 2.95 5.10
N ALA A 8 13.62 3.15 6.27
CA ALA A 8 12.91 3.25 7.54
C ALA A 8 11.93 4.44 7.59
N ALA A 9 12.30 5.60 7.04
CA ALA A 9 11.44 6.78 7.03
C ALA A 9 10.18 6.56 6.19
N ASP A 10 10.33 6.01 4.98
CA ASP A 10 9.20 5.71 4.10
C ASP A 10 8.31 4.60 4.69
N ARG A 11 8.89 3.62 5.35
CA ARG A 11 8.12 2.57 6.04
C ARG A 11 7.23 3.13 7.13
N ALA A 12 7.74 4.07 7.94
CA ALA A 12 6.96 4.76 8.96
C ALA A 12 5.82 5.59 8.34
N MET A 13 6.06 6.22 7.20
CA MET A 13 5.05 6.98 6.46
C MET A 13 3.98 6.06 5.86
N VAL A 14 4.35 4.94 5.28
CA VAL A 14 3.39 3.94 4.76
C VAL A 14 2.52 3.39 5.90
N ALA A 15 3.11 3.07 7.04
CA ALA A 15 2.36 2.64 8.22
C ALA A 15 1.34 3.69 8.66
N GLN A 16 1.71 4.96 8.63
CA GLN A 16 0.81 6.06 8.96
C GLN A 16 -0.35 6.15 7.96
N VAL A 17 -0.09 6.02 6.65
CA VAL A 17 -1.15 6.03 5.63
C VAL A 17 -2.13 4.88 5.84
N ILE A 18 -1.64 3.68 6.11
CA ILE A 18 -2.50 2.51 6.38
C ILE A 18 -3.40 2.79 7.58
N ASN A 19 -2.85 3.26 8.70
CA ASN A 19 -3.62 3.57 9.90
C ASN A 19 -4.67 4.66 9.63
N LYS A 20 -4.31 5.69 8.87
CA LYS A 20 -5.23 6.79 8.54
C LYS A 20 -6.39 6.32 7.67
N ARG A 21 -6.12 5.47 6.68
CA ARG A 21 -7.18 4.90 5.84
C ARG A 21 -8.14 4.02 6.65
N ILE A 22 -7.62 3.21 7.57
CA ILE A 22 -8.46 2.40 8.46
C ILE A 22 -9.35 3.32 9.31
N GLU A 23 -8.79 4.37 9.89
CA GLU A 23 -9.52 5.36 10.69
C GLU A 23 -10.63 6.04 9.89
N LEU A 24 -10.39 6.37 8.62
CA LEU A 24 -11.34 7.05 7.74
C LEU A 24 -12.31 6.08 7.02
N ASN A 25 -12.25 4.79 7.29
CA ASN A 25 -13.01 3.75 6.59
C ASN A 25 -12.76 3.75 5.07
N MET A 26 -11.52 3.99 4.67
CA MET A 26 -11.07 3.85 3.28
C MET A 26 -10.48 2.46 3.06
N ASN A 27 -10.75 1.87 1.89
CA ASN A 27 -10.05 0.64 1.51
C ASN A 27 -8.55 0.91 1.38
N LEU A 28 -7.70 -0.08 1.69
CA LEU A 28 -6.25 0.13 1.64
C LEU A 28 -5.71 0.27 0.23
N GLY A 29 -6.31 -0.39 -0.74
CA GLY A 29 -6.00 -0.21 -2.16
C GLY A 29 -4.55 -0.51 -2.53
N MET A 30 -3.96 -1.53 -1.95
CA MET A 30 -2.54 -1.87 -2.13
C MET A 30 -2.39 -3.06 -3.09
N ASP A 31 -1.56 -2.89 -4.12
CA ASP A 31 -1.34 -3.93 -5.13
C ASP A 31 -0.70 -5.19 -4.54
N VAL A 32 0.21 -5.04 -3.58
CA VAL A 32 0.95 -6.18 -3.00
C VAL A 32 0.02 -7.21 -2.36
N THR A 33 -1.07 -6.79 -1.74
CA THR A 33 -2.05 -7.71 -1.17
C THR A 33 -2.90 -8.37 -2.26
N SER A 34 -3.19 -7.66 -3.34
CA SER A 34 -3.90 -8.20 -4.50
C SER A 34 -3.06 -9.27 -5.21
N TYR A 35 -1.78 -9.01 -5.42
CA TYR A 35 -0.86 -10.01 -5.97
C TYR A 35 -0.84 -11.28 -5.13
N TYR A 36 -0.74 -11.13 -3.82
CA TYR A 36 -0.73 -12.28 -2.92
C TYR A 36 -2.04 -13.08 -3.01
N GLY A 37 -3.17 -12.39 -3.01
CA GLY A 37 -4.49 -13.02 -3.03
C GLY A 37 -4.76 -13.84 -4.28
N VAL A 38 -4.29 -13.40 -5.44
CA VAL A 38 -4.43 -14.15 -6.72
C VAL A 38 -3.20 -15.03 -7.02
N GLN A 39 -2.21 -15.05 -6.13
CA GLN A 39 -0.99 -15.84 -6.27
C GLN A 39 -0.22 -15.54 -7.56
N LYS A 40 -0.11 -14.27 -7.89
CA LYS A 40 0.54 -13.78 -9.10
C LYS A 40 1.94 -13.23 -8.77
N ASP A 41 2.90 -13.42 -9.67
CA ASP A 41 4.23 -12.84 -9.55
C ASP A 41 4.14 -11.32 -9.73
N MET A 42 4.81 -10.55 -8.88
CA MET A 42 4.83 -9.09 -8.93
C MET A 42 5.48 -8.53 -10.21
N LYS A 43 6.17 -9.35 -10.99
CA LYS A 43 6.68 -8.99 -12.32
C LYS A 43 5.59 -8.97 -13.39
N GLU A 44 4.45 -9.63 -13.15
CA GLU A 44 3.31 -9.63 -14.05
C GLU A 44 2.39 -8.45 -13.73
N SER A 45 1.61 -8.00 -14.71
CA SER A 45 0.63 -6.95 -14.49
C SER A 45 -0.66 -7.51 -13.89
N LEU A 46 -1.27 -6.78 -12.96
CA LEU A 46 -2.61 -7.08 -12.47
C LEU A 46 -3.64 -6.74 -13.56
N THR A 47 -4.53 -7.66 -13.83
CA THR A 47 -5.65 -7.45 -14.76
C THR A 47 -6.87 -6.89 -14.03
N VAL A 48 -7.88 -6.43 -14.78
CA VAL A 48 -9.16 -6.00 -14.19
C VAL A 48 -9.82 -7.15 -13.41
N VAL A 49 -9.70 -8.39 -13.91
CA VAL A 49 -10.21 -9.58 -13.22
C VAL A 49 -9.49 -9.78 -11.89
N ASP A 50 -8.16 -9.64 -11.85
CA ASP A 50 -7.38 -9.75 -10.62
C ASP A 50 -7.79 -8.67 -9.59
N LEU A 51 -7.97 -7.43 -10.03
CA LEU A 51 -8.34 -6.30 -9.17
C LEU A 51 -9.76 -6.43 -8.61
N ASN A 52 -10.63 -7.20 -9.25
CA ASN A 52 -12.00 -7.44 -8.80
C ASN A 52 -12.18 -8.83 -8.14
N ASP A 53 -11.11 -9.61 -8.02
CA ASP A 53 -11.18 -10.93 -7.38
C ASP A 53 -11.59 -10.79 -5.90
N ASN A 54 -12.62 -11.53 -5.50
CA ASN A 54 -13.21 -11.43 -4.17
C ASN A 54 -12.54 -12.39 -3.19
N ASN A 55 -11.23 -12.25 -2.98
CA ASN A 55 -10.48 -13.02 -1.98
C ASN A 55 -10.17 -12.16 -0.74
N PRO A 56 -9.84 -12.79 0.40
CA PRO A 56 -9.67 -12.07 1.68
C PRO A 56 -8.37 -11.25 1.78
N TYR A 57 -7.57 -11.18 0.72
CA TYR A 57 -6.37 -10.35 0.65
C TYR A 57 -6.52 -9.15 -0.26
N ASN A 58 -7.57 -9.08 -1.09
CA ASN A 58 -7.71 -8.06 -2.12
C ASN A 58 -8.22 -6.73 -1.56
N THR A 59 -7.31 -5.84 -1.20
CA THR A 59 -7.62 -4.50 -0.68
C THR A 59 -8.05 -3.50 -1.76
N ARG A 60 -8.06 -3.88 -3.02
CA ARG A 60 -8.55 -3.05 -4.14
C ARG A 60 -10.06 -3.05 -4.28
N VAL A 61 -10.75 -4.06 -3.77
CA VAL A 61 -12.22 -4.09 -3.76
C VAL A 61 -12.72 -2.98 -2.85
N ALA A 62 -13.56 -2.08 -3.38
CA ALA A 62 -13.98 -0.85 -2.68
C ALA A 62 -14.71 -1.13 -1.35
N THR A 63 -15.39 -2.26 -1.24
CA THR A 63 -16.11 -2.67 -0.02
C THR A 63 -15.23 -3.43 0.97
N PHE A 64 -13.98 -3.75 0.62
CA PHE A 64 -13.05 -4.42 1.50
C PHE A 64 -12.37 -3.40 2.40
N LEU A 65 -12.82 -3.28 3.63
CA LEU A 65 -12.28 -2.33 4.61
C LEU A 65 -11.34 -3.03 5.59
N GLY A 66 -10.29 -2.31 6.01
CA GLY A 66 -9.34 -2.80 6.99
C GLY A 66 -8.25 -3.70 6.41
N LEU A 67 -7.57 -4.42 7.30
CA LEU A 67 -6.44 -5.27 6.96
C LEU A 67 -6.89 -6.57 6.28
N PRO A 68 -6.00 -7.17 5.44
CA PRO A 68 -6.23 -8.52 4.93
C PRO A 68 -6.37 -9.54 6.07
N VAL A 69 -6.88 -10.72 5.74
CA VAL A 69 -7.13 -11.80 6.72
C VAL A 69 -5.87 -12.30 7.42
N GLY A 70 -4.71 -12.09 6.85
CA GLY A 70 -3.43 -12.51 7.43
C GLY A 70 -2.23 -11.84 6.77
N PRO A 71 -1.02 -12.14 7.23
CA PRO A 71 0.20 -11.56 6.67
C PRO A 71 0.47 -12.09 5.26
N ILE A 72 1.17 -11.30 4.45
CA ILE A 72 1.56 -11.67 3.08
C ILE A 72 3.07 -11.91 2.95
N CYS A 73 3.83 -11.63 3.98
CA CYS A 73 5.28 -11.84 4.00
C CYS A 73 5.78 -11.95 5.45
N ASN A 74 7.06 -12.28 5.58
CA ASN A 74 7.76 -12.26 6.85
C ASN A 74 8.45 -10.89 6.99
N PRO A 75 7.96 -9.98 7.86
CA PRO A 75 8.47 -8.62 7.92
C PRO A 75 9.84 -8.54 8.58
N SER A 76 10.65 -7.55 8.16
CA SER A 76 11.88 -7.19 8.84
C SER A 76 11.61 -6.48 10.17
N LEU A 77 12.64 -6.38 11.02
CA LEU A 77 12.55 -5.58 12.25
C LEU A 77 12.21 -4.13 11.95
N GLU A 78 12.75 -3.54 10.89
CA GLU A 78 12.48 -2.16 10.48
C GLU A 78 11.01 -1.93 10.15
N SER A 79 10.35 -2.88 9.50
CA SER A 79 8.91 -2.79 9.20
C SER A 79 8.07 -2.92 10.48
N ILE A 80 8.46 -3.79 11.40
CA ILE A 80 7.78 -3.93 12.70
C ILE A 80 7.92 -2.63 13.51
N GLU A 81 9.12 -2.05 13.56
CA GLU A 81 9.36 -0.76 14.24
C GLU A 81 8.53 0.36 13.62
N ALA A 82 8.41 0.39 12.29
CA ALA A 82 7.60 1.38 11.58
C ALA A 82 6.12 1.32 11.98
N VAL A 83 5.58 0.12 12.15
CA VAL A 83 4.18 -0.07 12.59
C VAL A 83 3.99 0.35 14.05
N LEU A 84 4.97 0.07 14.90
CA LEU A 84 4.92 0.45 16.32
C LEU A 84 5.13 1.95 16.53
N ASN A 85 5.89 2.59 15.65
CA ASN A 85 6.22 4.01 15.72
C ASN A 85 5.98 4.66 14.34
N PRO A 86 4.72 4.76 13.89
CA PRO A 86 4.42 5.37 12.58
C PRO A 86 4.74 6.85 12.58
N ALA A 87 4.92 7.42 11.38
CA ALA A 87 5.12 8.85 11.22
C ALA A 87 3.89 9.63 11.68
N ASP A 88 4.08 10.86 12.15
CA ASP A 88 3.00 11.74 12.58
C ASP A 88 2.64 12.70 11.44
N THR A 89 1.88 12.19 10.47
CA THR A 89 1.40 12.94 9.30
C THR A 89 -0.05 12.57 9.01
N ASP A 90 -0.70 13.32 8.10
CA ASP A 90 -2.08 13.10 7.69
C ASP A 90 -2.22 12.63 6.24
N TYR A 91 -1.17 12.08 5.67
CA TYR A 91 -1.22 11.57 4.30
C TYR A 91 -2.16 10.37 4.19
N ILE A 92 -2.89 10.28 3.07
CA ILE A 92 -3.81 9.17 2.78
C ILE A 92 -3.52 8.50 1.44
N TYR A 93 -2.58 9.04 0.66
CA TYR A 93 -2.14 8.45 -0.61
C TYR A 93 -0.63 8.35 -0.64
N PHE A 94 -0.12 7.31 -1.28
CA PHE A 94 1.28 7.21 -1.63
C PHE A 94 1.46 6.54 -2.98
N TYR A 95 2.55 6.87 -3.65
CA TYR A 95 2.95 6.29 -4.93
C TYR A 95 4.42 5.89 -4.84
N ALA A 96 4.72 4.62 -5.11
CA ALA A 96 6.08 4.11 -5.14
C ALA A 96 6.60 4.08 -6.58
N ASP A 97 7.69 4.81 -6.84
CA ASP A 97 8.42 4.72 -8.10
C ASP A 97 9.31 3.48 -8.06
N ILE A 98 8.95 2.46 -8.82
CA ILE A 98 9.67 1.18 -8.82
C ILE A 98 11.06 1.27 -9.47
N ILE A 99 11.32 2.31 -10.26
CA ILE A 99 12.62 2.51 -10.93
C ILE A 99 13.63 3.10 -9.95
N THR A 100 13.24 4.15 -9.22
CA THR A 100 14.13 4.87 -8.29
C THR A 100 14.04 4.37 -6.86
N GLY A 101 12.97 3.68 -6.49
CA GLY A 101 12.68 3.29 -5.11
C GLY A 101 12.13 4.42 -4.25
N ASN A 102 11.92 5.61 -4.82
CA ASN A 102 11.34 6.73 -4.11
C ASN A 102 9.85 6.54 -3.88
N VAL A 103 9.37 6.98 -2.73
CA VAL A 103 7.95 6.96 -2.39
C VAL A 103 7.48 8.40 -2.16
N TYR A 104 6.35 8.75 -2.78
CA TYR A 104 5.75 10.07 -2.73
C TYR A 104 4.44 10.00 -1.96
N PHE A 105 4.22 10.95 -1.05
CA PHE A 105 3.07 10.95 -0.14
C PHE A 105 2.26 12.23 -0.33
N THR A 106 0.95 12.12 -0.21
CA THR A 106 0.04 13.27 -0.30
C THR A 106 -1.29 12.99 0.39
N ASP A 107 -2.04 14.04 0.70
CA ASP A 107 -3.44 13.98 1.12
C ASP A 107 -4.40 14.43 0.01
N ASP A 108 -3.87 14.84 -1.15
CA ASP A 108 -4.62 15.34 -2.29
C ASP A 108 -4.66 14.30 -3.42
N TYR A 109 -5.86 13.84 -3.78
CA TYR A 109 -6.04 12.86 -4.84
C TYR A 109 -5.52 13.36 -6.20
N ASN A 110 -5.69 14.64 -6.52
CA ASN A 110 -5.19 15.21 -7.78
C ASN A 110 -3.65 15.18 -7.82
N GLU A 111 -2.98 15.44 -6.71
CA GLU A 111 -1.53 15.30 -6.60
C GLU A 111 -1.09 13.85 -6.76
N PHE A 112 -1.84 12.90 -6.20
CA PHE A 112 -1.61 11.48 -6.39
C PHE A 112 -1.69 11.09 -7.87
N LEU A 113 -2.70 11.56 -8.60
CA LEU A 113 -2.82 11.32 -10.04
C LEU A 113 -1.63 11.91 -10.81
N GLU A 114 -1.10 13.04 -10.37
CA GLU A 114 0.09 13.65 -10.95
C GLU A 114 1.33 12.77 -10.74
N PHE A 115 1.47 12.15 -9.58
CA PHE A 115 2.54 11.17 -9.33
C PHE A 115 2.43 9.99 -10.29
N GLU A 116 1.25 9.44 -10.52
CA GLU A 116 1.04 8.38 -11.51
C GLU A 116 1.46 8.82 -12.91
N ARG A 117 1.13 10.06 -13.30
CA ARG A 117 1.47 10.61 -14.61
C ARG A 117 2.99 10.78 -14.77
N LEU A 118 3.69 11.24 -13.73
CA LEU A 118 5.12 11.56 -13.78
C LEU A 118 6.00 10.30 -13.62
N TYR A 119 5.59 9.35 -12.80
CA TYR A 119 6.45 8.23 -12.36
C TYR A 119 5.87 6.85 -12.71
N GLY A 120 4.70 6.81 -13.30
CA GLY A 120 4.03 5.57 -13.72
C GLY A 120 4.48 5.00 -15.05
#